data_e18c9b976f9e63733707fea704c1a739
#
_entry.id   e18c9b976f9e63733707fea704c1a739
#
_cell.length_a   1.000
_cell.length_b   1.000
_cell.length_c   1.000
_cell.angle_alpha   90.00
_cell.angle_beta   90.00
_cell.angle_gamma   90.00
#
_symmetry.space_group_name_H-M   'P 1'
#
loop_
_entity.id
_entity.type
_entity.pdbx_description
1 polymer ?
#
loop_
_entity_poly.entity_id
_entity_poly.type
_entity_poly.pdbx_seq_one_letter_code
_entity_poly.pdbx_strand_id
1 'polypeptide(L)'
;MLVATGAGKVLYQRNAERKLPMASITKLMTAIVVLERKRPGDLMTVRETAAAVGESSVHLRVGEKLRVRDLLAAALIQSANDAAVALAAGTARDVSQFVGLMNAKARQLGLTHTHFVRPDGLDVSGHYSSARDVLKLARVAMKKPLVRRLVAMRSATIAGGRSLFSWNDLLGRYPGLIGVKTGHTDAAGWCEVAAARRDGVTIYTVVLGSPSRAQRNADLARLLAWGQDFFGRLQVVSTGHTYATSAIRLGEDRLPLVAARPVSAVVRVDQPLVETVVAPALVSGPVEAGASLGEVRVSQRGRVVARAPLVAARPVEEPGFGHKLSWYSGRTLDEDSDLLERVFGSIL
;
A
#
# COMPACT_ATOMS: atom_id res chain seq x y z
N MET A 1 5.02 -10.89 -16.11
CA MET A 1 5.06 -10.86 -14.63
C MET A 1 5.31 -9.44 -14.15
N LEU A 2 4.79 -9.09 -12.98
CA LEU A 2 4.98 -7.77 -12.39
C LEU A 2 4.84 -7.84 -10.87
N VAL A 3 5.69 -7.10 -10.13
CA VAL A 3 5.59 -6.89 -8.69
C VAL A 3 5.54 -5.40 -8.41
N ALA A 4 4.62 -4.96 -7.58
CA ALA A 4 4.48 -3.55 -7.22
C ALA A 4 3.95 -3.35 -5.80
N THR A 5 4.22 -2.18 -5.23
CA THR A 5 3.62 -1.75 -3.96
C THR A 5 2.14 -1.41 -4.11
N GLY A 6 1.41 -1.35 -3.00
CA GLY A 6 0.02 -0.89 -2.97
C GLY A 6 -0.18 0.51 -3.56
N ALA A 7 0.83 1.39 -3.48
CA ALA A 7 0.84 2.68 -4.14
C ALA A 7 1.04 2.60 -5.67
N GLY A 8 1.41 1.43 -6.20
CA GLY A 8 1.62 1.20 -7.64
C GLY A 8 3.05 1.40 -8.11
N LYS A 9 4.02 1.61 -7.19
CA LYS A 9 5.42 1.65 -7.55
C LYS A 9 5.89 0.25 -7.94
N VAL A 10 6.34 0.11 -9.19
CA VAL A 10 6.87 -1.15 -9.71
C VAL A 10 8.21 -1.46 -9.05
N LEU A 11 8.35 -2.67 -8.54
CA LEU A 11 9.58 -3.21 -7.94
C LEU A 11 10.30 -4.14 -8.92
N TYR A 12 9.54 -4.95 -9.67
CA TYR A 12 10.04 -5.87 -10.69
C TYR A 12 9.03 -6.00 -11.84
N GLN A 13 9.53 -6.17 -13.05
CA GLN A 13 8.69 -6.48 -14.21
C GLN A 13 9.46 -7.31 -15.25
N ARG A 14 8.72 -8.20 -15.90
CA ARG A 14 9.19 -8.98 -17.05
C ARG A 14 8.06 -9.10 -18.06
N ASN A 15 8.26 -8.55 -19.27
CA ASN A 15 7.26 -8.52 -20.34
C ASN A 15 5.91 -7.95 -19.88
N ALA A 16 5.92 -6.91 -19.03
CA ALA A 16 4.73 -6.41 -18.33
C ALA A 16 3.68 -5.77 -19.26
N GLU A 17 4.09 -5.34 -20.44
CA GLU A 17 3.22 -4.73 -21.47
C GLU A 17 2.69 -5.75 -22.51
N ARG A 18 3.20 -6.99 -22.49
CA ARG A 18 2.78 -8.01 -23.45
C ARG A 18 1.28 -8.25 -23.30
N LYS A 19 0.54 -8.16 -24.41
CA LYS A 19 -0.89 -8.49 -24.51
C LYS A 19 -1.05 -10.01 -24.44
N LEU A 20 -1.77 -10.49 -23.45
CA LEU A 20 -2.04 -11.91 -23.22
C LEU A 20 -3.52 -12.10 -22.85
N PRO A 21 -4.13 -13.23 -23.15
CA PRO A 21 -5.38 -13.63 -22.55
C PRO A 21 -5.24 -13.60 -21.02
N MET A 22 -6.27 -13.13 -20.31
CA MET A 22 -6.21 -12.96 -18.85
C MET A 22 -7.23 -13.80 -18.11
N ALA A 23 -8.01 -14.59 -18.85
CA ALA A 23 -9.07 -15.45 -18.31
C ALA A 23 -9.99 -14.67 -17.33
N SER A 24 -10.41 -15.33 -16.27
CA SER A 24 -11.34 -14.78 -15.26
C SER A 24 -10.84 -13.59 -14.46
N ILE A 25 -9.61 -13.10 -14.66
CA ILE A 25 -9.19 -11.80 -14.11
C ILE A 25 -10.09 -10.67 -14.64
N THR A 26 -10.67 -10.87 -15.84
CA THR A 26 -11.72 -10.06 -16.47
C THR A 26 -12.86 -9.69 -15.50
N LYS A 27 -13.25 -10.60 -14.60
CA LYS A 27 -14.37 -10.39 -13.67
C LYS A 27 -14.13 -9.25 -12.66
N LEU A 28 -12.89 -8.79 -12.52
CA LEU A 28 -12.60 -7.56 -11.77
C LEU A 28 -13.18 -6.33 -12.47
N MET A 29 -13.08 -6.24 -13.81
CA MET A 29 -13.70 -5.16 -14.58
C MET A 29 -15.22 -5.27 -14.54
N THR A 30 -15.74 -6.47 -14.66
CA THR A 30 -17.20 -6.73 -14.53
C THR A 30 -17.71 -6.22 -13.19
N ALA A 31 -17.02 -6.55 -12.08
CA ALA A 31 -17.41 -6.09 -10.74
C ALA A 31 -17.33 -4.55 -10.60
N ILE A 32 -16.31 -3.91 -11.17
CA ILE A 32 -16.16 -2.45 -11.15
C ILE A 32 -17.34 -1.78 -11.86
N VAL A 33 -17.63 -2.21 -13.09
CA VAL A 33 -18.70 -1.63 -13.93
C VAL A 33 -20.08 -1.83 -13.29
N VAL A 34 -20.32 -3.02 -12.73
CA VAL A 34 -21.57 -3.32 -12.00
C VAL A 34 -21.73 -2.40 -10.81
N LEU A 35 -20.72 -2.30 -9.94
CA LEU A 35 -20.80 -1.49 -8.70
C LEU A 35 -20.77 0.02 -8.93
N GLU A 36 -20.58 0.48 -10.15
CA GLU A 36 -20.77 1.89 -10.54
C GLU A 36 -22.23 2.19 -10.96
N ARG A 37 -23.04 1.16 -11.20
CA ARG A 37 -24.41 1.30 -11.76
C ARG A 37 -25.48 0.63 -10.93
N LYS A 38 -25.12 -0.28 -10.06
CA LYS A 38 -26.04 -1.09 -9.25
C LYS A 38 -25.61 -1.10 -7.79
N ARG A 39 -26.60 -1.17 -6.91
CA ARG A 39 -26.39 -1.36 -5.47
C ARG A 39 -26.26 -2.84 -5.14
N PRO A 40 -25.50 -3.25 -4.14
CA PRO A 40 -25.35 -4.66 -3.74
C PRO A 40 -26.66 -5.38 -3.39
N GLY A 41 -27.68 -4.61 -2.96
CA GLY A 41 -29.00 -5.13 -2.61
C GLY A 41 -29.97 -5.28 -3.79
N ASP A 42 -29.68 -4.70 -4.95
CA ASP A 42 -30.58 -4.75 -6.11
C ASP A 42 -30.77 -6.19 -6.57
N LEU A 43 -31.99 -6.54 -6.98
CA LEU A 43 -32.33 -7.85 -7.56
C LEU A 43 -32.07 -7.83 -9.06
N MET A 44 -31.50 -8.92 -9.56
CA MET A 44 -31.31 -9.20 -10.98
C MET A 44 -32.01 -10.51 -11.35
N THR A 45 -32.69 -10.52 -12.48
CA THR A 45 -33.28 -11.74 -13.04
C THR A 45 -32.28 -12.38 -14.00
N VAL A 46 -32.01 -13.66 -13.80
CA VAL A 46 -31.13 -14.47 -14.66
C VAL A 46 -31.82 -14.66 -16.02
N ARG A 47 -31.12 -14.25 -17.08
CA ARG A 47 -31.56 -14.45 -18.46
C ARG A 47 -30.99 -15.75 -19.03
N GLU A 48 -31.60 -16.28 -20.09
CA GLU A 48 -31.14 -17.47 -20.78
C GLU A 48 -29.67 -17.43 -21.18
N THR A 49 -29.19 -16.28 -21.69
CA THR A 49 -27.79 -16.07 -22.07
C THR A 49 -26.82 -16.29 -20.91
N ALA A 50 -27.23 -16.09 -19.66
CA ALA A 50 -26.42 -16.35 -18.49
C ALA A 50 -26.48 -17.82 -18.05
N ALA A 51 -27.68 -18.41 -18.02
CA ALA A 51 -27.86 -19.80 -17.62
C ALA A 51 -27.20 -20.80 -18.59
N ALA A 52 -27.04 -20.43 -19.87
CA ALA A 52 -26.39 -21.26 -20.89
C ALA A 52 -24.83 -21.24 -20.85
N VAL A 53 -24.22 -20.41 -20.00
CA VAL A 53 -22.75 -20.32 -19.96
C VAL A 53 -22.15 -21.47 -19.17
N GLY A 54 -21.26 -22.21 -19.83
CA GLY A 54 -20.56 -23.37 -19.26
C GLY A 54 -19.32 -23.06 -18.46
N GLU A 55 -18.50 -24.08 -18.23
CA GLU A 55 -17.28 -24.15 -17.43
C GLU A 55 -17.58 -23.83 -15.94
N SER A 56 -16.83 -22.91 -15.31
CA SER A 56 -17.08 -22.54 -13.91
C SER A 56 -18.44 -21.88 -13.77
N SER A 57 -19.38 -22.53 -13.09
CA SER A 57 -20.79 -22.12 -12.94
C SER A 57 -21.27 -22.37 -11.52
N VAL A 58 -22.28 -21.63 -11.09
CA VAL A 58 -23.10 -21.91 -9.89
C VAL A 58 -24.50 -22.41 -10.26
N HIS A 59 -24.67 -22.81 -11.54
CA HIS A 59 -25.89 -23.37 -12.09
C HIS A 59 -27.12 -22.48 -11.88
N LEU A 60 -27.00 -21.23 -12.34
CA LEU A 60 -28.12 -20.29 -12.34
C LEU A 60 -29.23 -20.76 -13.26
N ARG A 61 -30.49 -20.60 -12.85
CA ARG A 61 -31.68 -20.97 -13.63
C ARG A 61 -32.30 -19.75 -14.27
N VAL A 62 -32.83 -19.90 -15.47
CA VAL A 62 -33.60 -18.84 -16.16
C VAL A 62 -34.77 -18.38 -15.30
N GLY A 63 -34.96 -17.07 -15.17
CA GLY A 63 -35.99 -16.46 -14.34
C GLY A 63 -35.63 -16.37 -12.83
N GLU A 64 -34.56 -17.00 -12.38
CA GLU A 64 -34.13 -16.90 -11.00
C GLU A 64 -33.73 -15.44 -10.65
N LYS A 65 -34.10 -15.02 -9.44
CA LYS A 65 -33.80 -13.66 -8.96
C LYS A 65 -32.75 -13.71 -7.83
N LEU A 66 -31.59 -13.07 -8.06
CA LEU A 66 -30.52 -12.97 -7.06
C LEU A 66 -30.13 -11.50 -6.84
N ARG A 67 -29.60 -11.23 -5.66
CA ARG A 67 -29.04 -9.91 -5.39
C ARG A 67 -27.70 -9.73 -6.08
N VAL A 68 -27.39 -8.50 -6.46
CA VAL A 68 -26.08 -8.14 -7.05
C VAL A 68 -24.92 -8.65 -6.19
N ARG A 69 -25.02 -8.54 -4.86
CA ARG A 69 -23.97 -9.03 -3.95
C ARG A 69 -23.72 -10.54 -4.05
N ASP A 70 -24.78 -11.34 -4.26
CA ASP A 70 -24.71 -12.80 -4.35
C ASP A 70 -24.09 -13.21 -5.70
N LEU A 71 -24.49 -12.55 -6.79
CA LEU A 71 -23.86 -12.74 -8.10
C LEU A 71 -22.39 -12.31 -8.11
N LEU A 72 -22.05 -11.19 -7.45
CA LEU A 72 -20.65 -10.77 -7.30
C LEU A 72 -19.84 -11.77 -6.46
N ALA A 73 -20.43 -12.35 -5.41
CA ALA A 73 -19.77 -13.39 -4.62
C ALA A 73 -19.50 -14.63 -5.50
N ALA A 74 -20.47 -15.11 -6.27
CA ALA A 74 -20.30 -16.21 -7.20
C ALA A 74 -19.18 -15.93 -8.24
N ALA A 75 -19.21 -14.74 -8.86
CA ALA A 75 -18.23 -14.35 -9.87
C ALA A 75 -16.80 -14.16 -9.34
N LEU A 76 -16.65 -13.67 -8.10
CA LEU A 76 -15.33 -13.32 -7.56
C LEU A 76 -14.72 -14.45 -6.70
N ILE A 77 -15.52 -15.18 -5.92
CA ILE A 77 -15.04 -16.28 -5.07
C ILE A 77 -14.85 -17.54 -5.92
N GLN A 78 -15.94 -18.08 -6.47
CA GLN A 78 -15.92 -19.31 -7.27
C GLN A 78 -15.52 -19.08 -8.72
N SER A 79 -15.43 -17.81 -9.16
CA SER A 79 -15.13 -17.47 -10.55
C SER A 79 -16.24 -17.82 -11.54
N ALA A 80 -17.51 -17.92 -11.09
CA ALA A 80 -18.65 -18.36 -11.88
C ALA A 80 -18.89 -17.48 -13.11
N ASN A 81 -18.93 -18.10 -14.29
CA ASN A 81 -19.13 -17.44 -15.58
C ASN A 81 -20.59 -17.02 -15.78
N ASP A 82 -21.54 -17.88 -15.44
CA ASP A 82 -22.95 -17.60 -15.46
C ASP A 82 -23.32 -16.38 -14.61
N ALA A 83 -22.73 -16.25 -13.43
CA ALA A 83 -22.91 -15.08 -12.56
C ALA A 83 -22.32 -13.80 -13.19
N ALA A 84 -21.16 -13.88 -13.85
CA ALA A 84 -20.58 -12.72 -14.52
C ALA A 84 -21.45 -12.24 -15.70
N VAL A 85 -21.99 -13.17 -16.48
CA VAL A 85 -22.90 -12.85 -17.59
C VAL A 85 -24.26 -12.34 -17.07
N ALA A 86 -24.80 -12.91 -15.97
CA ALA A 86 -26.02 -12.42 -15.33
C ALA A 86 -25.86 -10.97 -14.83
N LEU A 87 -24.72 -10.66 -14.21
CA LEU A 87 -24.36 -9.29 -13.78
C LEU A 87 -24.31 -8.33 -14.97
N ALA A 88 -23.70 -8.74 -16.07
CA ALA A 88 -23.60 -7.93 -17.28
C ALA A 88 -24.99 -7.66 -17.89
N ALA A 89 -25.79 -8.72 -18.12
CA ALA A 89 -27.12 -8.64 -18.70
C ALA A 89 -28.13 -7.90 -17.82
N GLY A 90 -27.94 -7.92 -16.49
CA GLY A 90 -28.80 -7.18 -15.54
C GLY A 90 -28.34 -5.72 -15.31
N THR A 91 -27.13 -5.37 -15.73
CA THR A 91 -26.60 -4.00 -15.55
C THR A 91 -26.81 -3.12 -16.77
N ALA A 92 -26.79 -3.71 -17.97
CA ALA A 92 -27.01 -3.04 -19.25
C ALA A 92 -28.21 -3.68 -19.98
N ARG A 93 -28.59 -3.09 -21.12
CA ARG A 93 -29.65 -3.65 -21.96
C ARG A 93 -29.33 -5.09 -22.38
N ASP A 94 -28.07 -5.33 -22.75
CA ASP A 94 -27.56 -6.62 -23.19
C ASP A 94 -26.06 -6.74 -22.86
N VAL A 95 -25.49 -7.94 -23.09
CA VAL A 95 -24.06 -8.22 -22.82
C VAL A 95 -23.13 -7.38 -23.70
N SER A 96 -23.51 -7.12 -24.96
CA SER A 96 -22.71 -6.31 -25.89
C SER A 96 -22.56 -4.87 -25.40
N GLN A 97 -23.66 -4.25 -24.98
CA GLN A 97 -23.61 -2.92 -24.37
C GLN A 97 -22.77 -2.91 -23.10
N PHE A 98 -22.86 -3.95 -22.27
CA PHE A 98 -22.04 -4.05 -21.08
C PHE A 98 -20.54 -4.13 -21.41
N VAL A 99 -20.16 -4.89 -22.42
CA VAL A 99 -18.77 -4.96 -22.93
C VAL A 99 -18.30 -3.59 -23.43
N GLY A 100 -19.17 -2.83 -24.09
CA GLY A 100 -18.91 -1.44 -24.44
C GLY A 100 -18.57 -0.58 -23.22
N LEU A 101 -19.30 -0.77 -22.10
CA LEU A 101 -19.02 -0.09 -20.82
C LEU A 101 -17.70 -0.55 -20.21
N MET A 102 -17.34 -1.83 -20.30
CA MET A 102 -16.04 -2.34 -19.82
C MET A 102 -14.88 -1.67 -20.57
N ASN A 103 -14.98 -1.57 -21.91
CA ASN A 103 -13.95 -0.95 -22.74
C ASN A 103 -13.89 0.58 -22.53
N ALA A 104 -15.03 1.25 -22.33
CA ALA A 104 -15.05 2.65 -21.93
C ALA A 104 -14.34 2.86 -20.58
N LYS A 105 -14.60 1.98 -19.61
CA LYS A 105 -13.91 2.01 -18.31
C LYS A 105 -12.42 1.72 -18.44
N ALA A 106 -12.01 0.79 -19.30
CA ALA A 106 -10.61 0.51 -19.57
C ALA A 106 -9.87 1.77 -20.06
N ARG A 107 -10.47 2.49 -21.03
CA ARG A 107 -9.93 3.78 -21.51
C ARG A 107 -9.84 4.81 -20.39
N GLN A 108 -10.88 4.98 -19.59
CA GLN A 108 -10.91 5.90 -18.45
C GLN A 108 -9.79 5.60 -17.42
N LEU A 109 -9.48 4.33 -17.22
CA LEU A 109 -8.43 3.88 -16.28
C LEU A 109 -7.03 3.91 -16.91
N GLY A 110 -6.89 4.25 -18.19
CA GLY A 110 -5.63 4.22 -18.93
C GLY A 110 -5.05 2.82 -19.08
N LEU A 111 -5.93 1.81 -19.33
CA LEU A 111 -5.53 0.43 -19.62
C LEU A 111 -5.26 0.30 -21.13
N THR A 112 -4.09 0.71 -21.57
CA THR A 112 -3.75 0.87 -23.00
C THR A 112 -3.47 -0.45 -23.71
N HIS A 113 -3.23 -1.52 -22.95
CA HIS A 113 -2.98 -2.87 -23.47
C HIS A 113 -4.12 -3.83 -23.09
N THR A 114 -5.35 -3.33 -22.97
CA THR A 114 -6.51 -4.11 -22.54
C THR A 114 -7.69 -3.91 -23.48
N HIS A 115 -8.29 -5.02 -23.89
CA HIS A 115 -9.55 -5.02 -24.62
C HIS A 115 -10.45 -6.18 -24.15
N PHE A 116 -11.69 -5.86 -23.87
CA PHE A 116 -12.71 -6.80 -23.42
C PHE A 116 -13.66 -7.14 -24.57
N VAL A 117 -13.98 -8.42 -24.69
CA VAL A 117 -14.99 -8.94 -25.65
C VAL A 117 -16.15 -9.63 -24.92
N ARG A 118 -15.89 -10.08 -23.68
CA ARG A 118 -16.90 -10.73 -22.84
C ARG A 118 -16.68 -10.45 -21.35
N PRO A 119 -17.74 -10.57 -20.49
CA PRO A 119 -17.66 -10.19 -19.09
C PRO A 119 -17.05 -11.26 -18.17
N ASP A 120 -16.95 -12.51 -18.61
CA ASP A 120 -16.51 -13.67 -17.83
C ASP A 120 -15.02 -14.02 -18.04
N GLY A 121 -14.48 -13.70 -19.23
CA GLY A 121 -13.07 -13.92 -19.57
C GLY A 121 -12.76 -15.26 -20.21
N LEU A 122 -13.74 -15.98 -20.74
CA LEU A 122 -13.53 -17.15 -21.58
C LEU A 122 -12.83 -16.77 -22.88
N ASP A 123 -12.14 -17.74 -23.50
CA ASP A 123 -11.34 -17.50 -24.68
C ASP A 123 -12.15 -17.01 -25.87
N VAL A 124 -11.74 -15.88 -26.40
CA VAL A 124 -12.27 -15.29 -27.62
C VAL A 124 -11.23 -14.36 -28.24
N SER A 125 -11.15 -14.31 -29.55
CA SER A 125 -10.23 -13.42 -30.25
C SER A 125 -10.44 -11.96 -29.85
N GLY A 126 -9.35 -11.23 -29.65
CA GLY A 126 -9.38 -9.83 -29.25
C GLY A 126 -9.58 -9.59 -27.75
N HIS A 127 -9.72 -10.63 -26.91
CA HIS A 127 -9.86 -10.49 -25.46
C HIS A 127 -8.51 -10.63 -24.76
N TYR A 128 -7.90 -9.52 -24.35
CA TYR A 128 -6.55 -9.51 -23.78
C TYR A 128 -6.34 -8.41 -22.76
N SER A 129 -5.28 -8.55 -21.96
CA SER A 129 -4.72 -7.51 -21.12
C SER A 129 -3.20 -7.67 -21.01
N SER A 130 -2.56 -6.80 -20.24
CA SER A 130 -1.15 -6.89 -19.86
C SER A 130 -0.98 -6.98 -18.35
N ALA A 131 0.16 -7.46 -17.86
CA ALA A 131 0.42 -7.52 -16.42
C ALA A 131 0.37 -6.12 -15.77
N ARG A 132 0.77 -5.09 -16.49
CA ARG A 132 0.70 -3.70 -16.02
C ARG A 132 -0.75 -3.22 -15.89
N ASP A 133 -1.57 -3.50 -16.87
CA ASP A 133 -2.98 -3.10 -16.83
C ASP A 133 -3.78 -3.91 -15.82
N VAL A 134 -3.51 -5.20 -15.70
CA VAL A 134 -4.08 -6.06 -14.63
C VAL A 134 -3.74 -5.53 -13.25
N LEU A 135 -2.50 -5.05 -13.01
CA LEU A 135 -2.15 -4.39 -11.75
C LEU A 135 -3.01 -3.15 -11.48
N LYS A 136 -3.15 -2.27 -12.49
CA LYS A 136 -3.98 -1.07 -12.36
C LYS A 136 -5.44 -1.44 -12.06
N LEU A 137 -5.98 -2.40 -12.80
CA LEU A 137 -7.34 -2.92 -12.65
C LEU A 137 -7.57 -3.50 -11.25
N ALA A 138 -6.67 -4.35 -10.77
CA ALA A 138 -6.75 -4.97 -9.45
C ALA A 138 -6.72 -3.91 -8.33
N ARG A 139 -5.84 -2.92 -8.43
CA ARG A 139 -5.77 -1.83 -7.44
C ARG A 139 -7.07 -1.00 -7.39
N VAL A 140 -7.70 -0.75 -8.54
CA VAL A 140 -9.02 -0.06 -8.60
C VAL A 140 -10.10 -0.93 -7.99
N ALA A 141 -10.14 -2.22 -8.33
CA ALA A 141 -11.11 -3.18 -7.78
C ALA A 141 -10.99 -3.28 -6.25
N MET A 142 -9.77 -3.35 -5.72
CA MET A 142 -9.50 -3.44 -4.28
C MET A 142 -9.85 -2.18 -3.49
N LYS A 143 -10.07 -1.03 -4.14
CA LYS A 143 -10.64 0.17 -3.48
C LYS A 143 -12.12 0.01 -3.16
N LYS A 144 -12.85 -0.87 -3.85
CA LYS A 144 -14.28 -1.14 -3.58
C LYS A 144 -14.40 -2.11 -2.38
N PRO A 145 -15.01 -1.69 -1.25
CA PRO A 145 -15.03 -2.51 -0.02
C PRO A 145 -15.64 -3.90 -0.21
N LEU A 146 -16.71 -4.01 -1.00
CA LEU A 146 -17.36 -5.30 -1.28
C LEU A 146 -16.42 -6.24 -2.05
N VAL A 147 -15.75 -5.75 -3.10
CA VAL A 147 -14.78 -6.56 -3.86
C VAL A 147 -13.67 -7.04 -2.96
N ARG A 148 -13.04 -6.13 -2.20
CA ARG A 148 -11.95 -6.47 -1.28
C ARG A 148 -12.35 -7.55 -0.26
N ARG A 149 -13.57 -7.49 0.26
CA ARG A 149 -14.09 -8.52 1.16
C ARG A 149 -14.28 -9.86 0.45
N LEU A 150 -14.92 -9.87 -0.72
CA LEU A 150 -15.25 -11.12 -1.43
C LEU A 150 -13.99 -11.85 -1.90
N VAL A 151 -13.01 -11.16 -2.47
CA VAL A 151 -11.78 -11.80 -3.00
C VAL A 151 -10.86 -12.37 -1.90
N ALA A 152 -11.07 -11.98 -0.65
CA ALA A 152 -10.35 -12.51 0.52
C ALA A 152 -11.04 -13.74 1.15
N MET A 153 -12.24 -14.12 0.68
CA MET A 153 -12.99 -15.25 1.23
C MET A 153 -12.56 -16.56 0.58
N ARG A 154 -12.32 -17.58 1.40
CA ARG A 154 -12.04 -18.96 0.93
C ARG A 154 -13.30 -19.68 0.50
N SER A 155 -14.42 -19.38 1.14
CA SER A 155 -15.74 -19.92 0.85
C SER A 155 -16.83 -18.95 1.29
N ALA A 156 -18.02 -19.11 0.74
CA ALA A 156 -19.23 -18.40 1.15
C ALA A 156 -20.46 -19.23 0.77
N THR A 157 -21.59 -18.91 1.39
CA THR A 157 -22.90 -19.42 0.94
C THR A 157 -23.73 -18.25 0.47
N ILE A 158 -24.37 -18.37 -0.70
CA ILE A 158 -25.28 -17.38 -1.27
C ILE A 158 -26.72 -17.87 -1.26
N ALA A 159 -27.64 -17.02 -1.71
CA ALA A 159 -29.05 -17.35 -1.84
C ALA A 159 -29.26 -18.68 -2.58
N GLY A 160 -30.27 -19.45 -2.15
CA GLY A 160 -30.54 -20.80 -2.64
C GLY A 160 -29.61 -21.88 -2.08
N GLY A 161 -28.88 -21.60 -0.99
CA GLY A 161 -28.02 -22.58 -0.31
C GLY A 161 -26.75 -22.96 -1.09
N ARG A 162 -26.40 -22.20 -2.13
CA ARG A 162 -25.20 -22.50 -2.95
C ARG A 162 -23.93 -22.17 -2.20
N SER A 163 -23.09 -23.18 -1.99
CA SER A 163 -21.75 -23.04 -1.42
C SER A 163 -20.76 -22.67 -2.49
N LEU A 164 -19.95 -21.63 -2.22
CA LEU A 164 -18.89 -21.12 -3.10
C LEU A 164 -17.53 -21.47 -2.51
N PHE A 165 -16.56 -21.81 -3.36
CA PHE A 165 -15.19 -22.10 -2.96
C PHE A 165 -14.21 -21.33 -3.85
N SER A 166 -13.19 -20.74 -3.24
CA SER A 166 -12.17 -19.98 -3.95
C SER A 166 -11.17 -20.88 -4.65
N TRP A 167 -10.82 -20.54 -5.89
CA TRP A 167 -9.74 -21.16 -6.65
C TRP A 167 -8.34 -20.62 -6.31
N ASN A 168 -8.25 -19.70 -5.34
CA ASN A 168 -6.96 -19.15 -4.90
C ASN A 168 -6.36 -20.05 -3.80
N ASP A 169 -5.43 -20.91 -4.20
CA ASP A 169 -4.77 -21.87 -3.31
C ASP A 169 -3.95 -21.21 -2.19
N LEU A 170 -3.49 -19.99 -2.43
CA LEU A 170 -2.65 -19.26 -1.48
C LEU A 170 -3.48 -18.58 -0.38
N LEU A 171 -4.81 -18.44 -0.56
CA LEU A 171 -5.68 -17.90 0.49
C LEU A 171 -5.67 -18.80 1.74
N GLY A 172 -5.28 -18.20 2.88
CA GLY A 172 -5.16 -18.88 4.16
C GLY A 172 -3.91 -19.77 4.28
N ARG A 173 -3.05 -19.83 3.25
CA ARG A 173 -1.76 -20.52 3.26
C ARG A 173 -0.58 -19.56 3.21
N TYR A 174 -0.66 -18.53 2.36
CA TYR A 174 0.36 -17.48 2.31
C TYR A 174 0.04 -16.40 3.35
N PRO A 175 0.97 -16.07 4.29
CA PRO A 175 0.72 -15.10 5.34
C PRO A 175 0.35 -13.73 4.79
N GLY A 176 -0.76 -13.17 5.28
CA GLY A 176 -1.21 -11.85 4.90
C GLY A 176 -1.80 -11.73 3.49
N LEU A 177 -2.08 -12.83 2.77
CA LEU A 177 -2.74 -12.76 1.47
C LEU A 177 -4.18 -12.22 1.63
N ILE A 178 -4.52 -11.20 0.84
CA ILE A 178 -5.82 -10.52 0.86
C ILE A 178 -6.62 -10.65 -0.45
N GLY A 179 -6.18 -11.48 -1.37
CA GLY A 179 -6.80 -11.74 -2.67
C GLY A 179 -5.74 -11.75 -3.78
N VAL A 180 -6.05 -11.57 -5.08
CA VAL A 180 -7.23 -10.85 -5.62
C VAL A 180 -8.05 -11.75 -6.55
N LYS A 181 -7.49 -12.22 -7.69
CA LYS A 181 -8.27 -13.01 -8.67
C LYS A 181 -7.38 -13.98 -9.45
N THR A 182 -7.81 -15.23 -9.50
CA THR A 182 -7.27 -16.28 -10.36
C THR A 182 -7.96 -16.28 -11.72
N GLY A 183 -7.30 -16.83 -12.72
CA GLY A 183 -7.87 -17.12 -14.03
C GLY A 183 -7.19 -18.31 -14.67
N HIS A 184 -7.93 -19.08 -15.43
CA HIS A 184 -7.42 -20.17 -16.25
C HIS A 184 -8.34 -20.37 -17.45
N THR A 185 -7.76 -20.51 -18.60
CA THR A 185 -8.34 -21.08 -19.83
C THR A 185 -7.21 -21.72 -20.62
N ASP A 186 -7.52 -22.50 -21.64
CA ASP A 186 -6.51 -23.18 -22.45
C ASP A 186 -5.56 -22.18 -23.15
N ALA A 187 -6.13 -21.09 -23.70
CA ALA A 187 -5.32 -20.05 -24.34
C ALA A 187 -4.56 -19.15 -23.34
N ALA A 188 -5.13 -18.87 -22.17
CA ALA A 188 -4.50 -18.01 -21.18
C ALA A 188 -3.41 -18.72 -20.34
N GLY A 189 -3.49 -20.05 -20.21
CA GLY A 189 -2.75 -20.77 -19.18
C GLY A 189 -3.21 -20.32 -17.77
N TRP A 190 -2.36 -20.53 -16.79
CA TRP A 190 -2.67 -20.18 -15.40
C TRP A 190 -2.27 -18.73 -15.10
N CYS A 191 -3.26 -17.93 -14.75
CA CYS A 191 -3.14 -16.50 -14.48
C CYS A 191 -3.55 -16.19 -13.04
N GLU A 192 -2.90 -15.22 -12.41
CA GLU A 192 -3.38 -14.66 -11.16
C GLU A 192 -2.80 -13.26 -10.93
N VAL A 193 -3.62 -12.39 -10.36
CA VAL A 193 -3.17 -11.21 -9.63
C VAL A 193 -3.40 -11.45 -8.14
N ALA A 194 -2.33 -11.41 -7.37
CA ALA A 194 -2.33 -11.60 -5.91
C ALA A 194 -1.94 -10.32 -5.18
N ALA A 195 -2.41 -10.17 -3.95
CA ALA A 195 -2.01 -9.10 -3.06
C ALA A 195 -1.82 -9.64 -1.64
N ALA A 196 -0.69 -9.31 -1.02
CA ALA A 196 -0.42 -9.66 0.38
C ALA A 196 -0.02 -8.43 1.18
N ARG A 197 -0.40 -8.39 2.46
CA ARG A 197 -0.13 -7.29 3.38
C ARG A 197 0.69 -7.76 4.57
N ARG A 198 1.83 -7.09 4.81
CA ARG A 198 2.71 -7.30 5.97
C ARG A 198 3.10 -5.93 6.52
N ASP A 199 2.99 -5.71 7.83
CA ASP A 199 3.36 -4.45 8.51
C ASP A 199 2.74 -3.18 7.89
N GLY A 200 1.50 -3.28 7.41
CA GLY A 200 0.81 -2.16 6.76
C GLY A 200 1.17 -1.94 5.29
N VAL A 201 2.22 -2.59 4.78
CA VAL A 201 2.62 -2.54 3.37
C VAL A 201 1.90 -3.63 2.58
N THR A 202 1.31 -3.23 1.45
CA THR A 202 0.69 -4.18 0.51
C THR A 202 1.59 -4.34 -0.70
N ILE A 203 1.89 -5.59 -1.08
CA ILE A 203 2.56 -5.96 -2.33
C ILE A 203 1.56 -6.64 -3.24
N TYR A 204 1.52 -6.20 -4.48
CA TYR A 204 0.79 -6.84 -5.57
C TYR A 204 1.74 -7.59 -6.47
N THR A 205 1.32 -8.76 -6.93
CA THR A 205 2.05 -9.57 -7.92
C THR A 205 1.09 -10.02 -9.00
N VAL A 206 1.51 -9.92 -10.26
CA VAL A 206 0.75 -10.39 -11.43
C VAL A 206 1.57 -11.43 -12.17
N VAL A 207 0.98 -12.60 -12.38
CA VAL A 207 1.50 -13.67 -13.23
C VAL A 207 0.45 -13.99 -14.29
N LEU A 208 0.81 -13.90 -15.57
CA LEU A 208 -0.02 -14.29 -16.70
C LEU A 208 0.70 -15.36 -17.52
N GLY A 209 -0.03 -16.34 -18.02
CA GLY A 209 0.50 -17.36 -18.92
C GLY A 209 1.43 -18.36 -18.24
N SER A 210 1.21 -18.73 -16.99
CA SER A 210 1.98 -19.79 -16.34
C SER A 210 1.57 -21.17 -16.91
N PRO A 211 2.52 -22.08 -17.11
CA PRO A 211 2.24 -23.39 -17.73
C PRO A 211 1.45 -24.33 -16.81
N SER A 212 1.48 -24.10 -15.51
CA SER A 212 0.75 -24.94 -14.55
C SER A 212 0.28 -24.14 -13.33
N ARG A 213 -0.75 -24.68 -12.65
CA ARG A 213 -1.26 -24.14 -11.39
C ARG A 213 -0.18 -24.13 -10.30
N ALA A 214 0.62 -25.18 -10.20
CA ALA A 214 1.71 -25.27 -9.23
C ALA A 214 2.79 -24.22 -9.48
N GLN A 215 3.20 -24.03 -10.75
CA GLN A 215 4.19 -23.01 -11.12
C GLN A 215 3.68 -21.60 -10.84
N ARG A 216 2.41 -21.30 -11.19
CA ARG A 216 1.77 -20.01 -10.85
C ARG A 216 1.86 -19.73 -9.35
N ASN A 217 1.47 -20.70 -8.51
CA ASN A 217 1.47 -20.56 -7.07
C ASN A 217 2.89 -20.34 -6.51
N ALA A 218 3.85 -21.11 -6.99
CA ALA A 218 5.25 -20.98 -6.57
C ALA A 218 5.84 -19.63 -6.95
N ASP A 219 5.61 -19.17 -8.19
CA ASP A 219 6.09 -17.86 -8.66
C ASP A 219 5.46 -16.72 -7.86
N LEU A 220 4.14 -16.77 -7.62
CA LEU A 220 3.45 -15.76 -6.82
C LEU A 220 3.99 -15.70 -5.39
N ALA A 221 4.15 -16.84 -4.73
CA ALA A 221 4.66 -16.89 -3.35
C ALA A 221 6.08 -16.30 -3.25
N ARG A 222 6.98 -16.67 -4.18
CA ARG A 222 8.34 -16.13 -4.24
C ARG A 222 8.36 -14.63 -4.51
N LEU A 223 7.59 -14.17 -5.48
CA LEU A 223 7.54 -12.76 -5.86
C LEU A 223 6.89 -11.88 -4.78
N LEU A 224 5.88 -12.39 -4.07
CA LEU A 224 5.29 -11.70 -2.91
C LEU A 224 6.30 -11.57 -1.78
N ALA A 225 6.98 -12.69 -1.41
CA ALA A 225 8.01 -12.68 -0.37
C ALA A 225 9.14 -11.70 -0.72
N TRP A 226 9.70 -11.83 -1.93
CA TRP A 226 10.74 -10.93 -2.42
C TRP A 226 10.31 -9.46 -2.37
N GLY A 227 9.09 -9.13 -2.80
CA GLY A 227 8.59 -7.75 -2.74
C GLY A 227 8.38 -7.24 -1.31
N GLN A 228 8.01 -8.12 -0.38
CA GLN A 228 7.83 -7.79 1.04
C GLN A 228 9.16 -7.58 1.78
N ASP A 229 10.23 -8.27 1.36
CA ASP A 229 11.55 -8.18 2.00
C ASP A 229 12.25 -6.82 1.79
N PHE A 230 11.75 -6.02 0.84
CA PHE A 230 12.17 -4.61 0.74
C PHE A 230 11.66 -3.73 1.87
N PHE A 231 10.77 -4.21 2.73
CA PHE A 231 10.16 -3.41 3.79
C PHE A 231 10.35 -4.09 5.13
N GLY A 232 10.81 -3.31 6.12
CA GLY A 232 11.00 -3.77 7.49
C GLY A 232 10.54 -2.74 8.50
N ARG A 233 10.08 -3.21 9.66
CA ARG A 233 9.81 -2.36 10.82
C ARG A 233 11.12 -2.19 11.59
N LEU A 234 11.67 -0.98 11.58
CA LEU A 234 12.90 -0.62 12.27
C LEU A 234 12.61 0.41 13.35
N GLN A 235 13.30 0.32 14.47
CA GLN A 235 13.39 1.42 15.42
C GLN A 235 14.29 2.49 14.80
N VAL A 236 13.71 3.63 14.46
CA VAL A 236 14.38 4.71 13.73
C VAL A 236 14.67 5.92 14.62
N VAL A 237 14.15 5.94 15.84
CA VAL A 237 14.49 6.90 16.89
C VAL A 237 14.66 6.14 18.19
N SER A 238 15.77 6.40 18.91
CA SER A 238 16.14 5.76 20.18
C SER A 238 16.20 6.77 21.33
N THR A 239 15.79 6.40 22.53
CA THR A 239 15.82 7.28 23.71
C THR A 239 17.22 7.51 24.29
N GLY A 240 18.15 6.56 24.14
CA GLY A 240 19.50 6.65 24.68
C GLY A 240 20.50 7.43 23.82
N HIS A 241 20.08 7.93 22.66
CA HIS A 241 20.94 8.67 21.74
C HIS A 241 20.78 10.18 21.95
N THR A 242 21.90 10.89 21.98
CA THR A 242 21.93 12.36 22.00
C THR A 242 21.81 12.88 20.55
N TYR A 243 20.71 13.49 20.23
CA TYR A 243 20.43 14.01 18.88
C TYR A 243 20.97 15.43 18.66
N ALA A 244 21.01 16.22 19.72
CA ALA A 244 21.57 17.57 19.70
C ALA A 244 22.14 17.93 21.05
N THR A 245 22.96 18.98 21.07
CA THR A 245 23.41 19.62 22.31
C THR A 245 23.20 21.12 22.21
N SER A 246 22.56 21.71 23.21
CA SER A 246 22.34 23.16 23.32
C SER A 246 23.35 23.77 24.30
N ALA A 247 23.91 24.93 23.99
CA ALA A 247 24.68 25.70 24.95
C ALA A 247 23.74 26.20 26.06
N ILE A 248 24.24 26.28 27.30
CA ILE A 248 23.50 26.83 28.41
C ILE A 248 23.93 28.30 28.59
N ARG A 249 22.96 29.21 28.61
CA ARG A 249 23.27 30.65 28.82
C ARG A 249 23.91 30.87 30.18
N LEU A 250 25.00 31.58 30.20
CA LEU A 250 25.83 31.82 31.40
C LEU A 250 26.43 30.56 32.03
N GLY A 251 26.65 29.49 31.23
CA GLY A 251 27.27 28.25 31.64
C GLY A 251 28.28 27.76 30.60
N GLU A 252 29.25 26.99 31.03
CA GLU A 252 30.25 26.36 30.14
C GLU A 252 29.76 25.01 29.59
N ASP A 253 28.81 24.39 30.29
CA ASP A 253 28.23 23.09 29.97
C ASP A 253 27.30 23.14 28.79
N ARG A 254 27.14 21.98 28.14
CA ARG A 254 26.14 21.76 27.12
C ARG A 254 25.02 20.84 27.64
N LEU A 255 23.77 21.15 27.26
CA LEU A 255 22.61 20.35 27.57
C LEU A 255 22.39 19.33 26.46
N PRO A 256 22.52 18.01 26.73
CA PRO A 256 22.14 16.98 25.77
C PRO A 256 20.62 16.95 25.58
N LEU A 257 20.19 16.82 24.33
CA LEU A 257 18.79 16.61 23.96
C LEU A 257 18.62 15.20 23.44
N VAL A 258 17.72 14.44 24.08
CA VAL A 258 17.43 13.05 23.77
C VAL A 258 15.98 12.91 23.32
N ALA A 259 15.64 11.85 22.60
CA ALA A 259 14.25 11.62 22.22
C ALA A 259 13.38 11.23 23.43
N ALA A 260 12.21 11.84 23.57
CA ALA A 260 11.28 11.59 24.67
C ALA A 260 10.76 10.13 24.69
N ARG A 261 10.74 9.48 23.54
CA ARG A 261 10.30 8.08 23.38
C ARG A 261 10.91 7.45 22.13
N PRO A 262 11.08 6.12 22.10
CA PRO A 262 11.51 5.43 20.89
C PRO A 262 10.40 5.46 19.85
N VAL A 263 10.76 5.49 18.57
CA VAL A 263 9.80 5.42 17.45
C VAL A 263 10.24 4.35 16.47
N SER A 264 9.32 3.44 16.12
CA SER A 264 9.50 2.46 15.06
C SER A 264 8.68 2.87 13.84
N ALA A 265 9.25 2.70 12.66
CA ALA A 265 8.60 2.94 11.38
C ALA A 265 8.80 1.77 10.43
N VAL A 266 7.86 1.59 9.48
CA VAL A 266 8.05 0.66 8.37
C VAL A 266 8.70 1.41 7.23
N VAL A 267 9.90 0.99 6.87
CA VAL A 267 10.77 1.66 5.91
C VAL A 267 11.27 0.69 4.85
N ARG A 268 11.78 1.21 3.76
CA ARG A 268 12.52 0.40 2.80
C ARG A 268 13.94 0.14 3.31
N VAL A 269 14.26 -1.14 3.50
CA VAL A 269 15.56 -1.55 4.07
C VAL A 269 16.74 -1.34 3.10
N ASP A 270 16.46 -1.23 1.80
CA ASP A 270 17.45 -0.99 0.74
C ASP A 270 17.69 0.51 0.46
N GLN A 271 17.19 1.41 1.31
CA GLN A 271 17.29 2.86 1.08
C GLN A 271 17.69 3.59 2.36
N PRO A 272 18.56 4.61 2.25
CA PRO A 272 19.02 5.36 3.41
C PRO A 272 17.87 6.10 4.09
N LEU A 273 18.01 6.25 5.39
CA LEU A 273 17.23 7.15 6.23
C LEU A 273 18.02 8.44 6.42
N VAL A 274 17.33 9.56 6.45
CA VAL A 274 17.91 10.88 6.72
C VAL A 274 17.29 11.43 7.98
N GLU A 275 18.13 11.71 8.97
CA GLU A 275 17.75 12.39 10.19
C GLU A 275 17.88 13.90 10.02
N THR A 276 16.90 14.63 10.51
CA THR A 276 16.92 16.09 10.61
C THR A 276 16.54 16.46 12.03
N VAL A 277 17.40 17.22 12.69
CA VAL A 277 17.19 17.69 14.05
C VAL A 277 16.90 19.18 14.05
N VAL A 278 15.83 19.58 14.73
CA VAL A 278 15.48 20.97 15.00
C VAL A 278 15.55 21.17 16.50
N ALA A 279 16.53 21.95 16.94
CA ALA A 279 16.77 22.20 18.36
C ALA A 279 17.35 23.62 18.55
N PRO A 280 17.12 24.28 19.69
CA PRO A 280 17.71 25.59 19.99
C PRO A 280 19.24 25.45 20.15
N ALA A 281 20.00 26.40 19.62
CA ALA A 281 21.44 26.46 19.82
C ALA A 281 21.79 26.86 21.26
N LEU A 282 20.96 27.67 21.91
CA LEU A 282 21.13 28.21 23.26
C LEU A 282 19.87 28.02 24.07
N VAL A 283 20.00 27.62 25.33
CA VAL A 283 18.93 27.44 26.30
C VAL A 283 19.19 28.27 27.55
N SER A 284 18.19 28.96 28.06
CA SER A 284 18.24 29.68 29.32
C SER A 284 17.52 28.88 30.41
N GLY A 285 18.14 28.78 31.62
CA GLY A 285 17.47 28.17 32.77
C GLY A 285 16.37 29.09 33.39
N PRO A 286 15.48 28.51 34.22
CA PRO A 286 15.48 27.11 34.60
C PRO A 286 14.82 26.23 33.50
N VAL A 287 15.28 25.01 33.33
CA VAL A 287 14.73 23.98 32.45
C VAL A 287 14.63 22.67 33.21
N GLU A 288 13.47 22.08 33.29
CA GLU A 288 13.28 20.79 33.93
C GLU A 288 13.79 19.63 33.04
N ALA A 289 14.26 18.55 33.66
CA ALA A 289 14.55 17.32 32.93
C ALA A 289 13.25 16.82 32.26
N GLY A 290 13.35 16.42 30.98
CA GLY A 290 12.20 16.01 30.20
C GLY A 290 11.43 17.17 29.52
N ALA A 291 11.81 18.44 29.75
CA ALA A 291 11.19 19.57 29.04
C ALA A 291 11.47 19.47 27.52
N SER A 292 10.43 19.65 26.72
CA SER A 292 10.52 19.56 25.25
C SER A 292 11.19 20.81 24.67
N LEU A 293 12.31 20.63 23.98
CA LEU A 293 13.14 21.70 23.44
C LEU A 293 13.38 21.59 21.93
N GLY A 294 12.95 20.51 21.29
CA GLY A 294 13.17 20.32 19.88
C GLY A 294 12.43 19.12 19.30
N GLU A 295 12.78 18.75 18.08
CA GLU A 295 12.23 17.61 17.37
C GLU A 295 13.30 16.93 16.52
N VAL A 296 13.31 15.59 16.52
CA VAL A 296 14.00 14.80 15.50
C VAL A 296 12.98 14.28 14.49
N ARG A 297 13.30 14.43 13.22
CA ARG A 297 12.53 13.92 12.06
C ARG A 297 13.38 12.92 11.31
N VAL A 298 12.84 11.73 11.08
CA VAL A 298 13.45 10.75 10.19
C VAL A 298 12.67 10.70 8.89
N SER A 299 13.37 10.84 7.79
CA SER A 299 12.77 10.82 6.45
C SER A 299 13.40 9.77 5.55
N GLN A 300 12.64 9.28 4.59
CA GLN A 300 13.11 8.42 3.53
C GLN A 300 12.61 8.95 2.18
N ARG A 301 13.52 9.25 1.26
CA ARG A 301 13.22 9.90 -0.03
C ARG A 301 12.38 11.17 0.11
N GLY A 302 12.74 12.03 1.04
CA GLY A 302 12.06 13.30 1.29
C GLY A 302 10.70 13.19 2.00
N ARG A 303 10.22 11.98 2.31
CA ARG A 303 9.00 11.78 3.08
C ARG A 303 9.33 11.47 4.53
N VAL A 304 8.77 12.23 5.46
CA VAL A 304 8.90 11.97 6.90
C VAL A 304 8.19 10.65 7.24
N VAL A 305 8.94 9.72 7.84
CA VAL A 305 8.47 8.39 8.26
C VAL A 305 8.34 8.29 9.78
N ALA A 306 9.06 9.14 10.54
CA ALA A 306 8.96 9.20 11.99
C ALA A 306 9.26 10.61 12.49
N ARG A 307 8.73 10.94 13.70
CA ARG A 307 9.03 12.16 14.47
C ARG A 307 9.03 11.84 15.95
N ALA A 308 9.92 12.48 16.70
CA ALA A 308 9.89 12.47 18.16
C ALA A 308 10.29 13.82 18.72
N PRO A 309 9.65 14.28 19.82
CA PRO A 309 10.13 15.42 20.56
C PRO A 309 11.53 15.14 21.15
N LEU A 310 12.37 16.14 21.13
CA LEU A 310 13.64 16.13 21.86
C LEU A 310 13.45 16.84 23.20
N VAL A 311 13.91 16.19 24.26
CA VAL A 311 13.74 16.67 25.63
C VAL A 311 15.10 16.86 26.30
N ALA A 312 15.13 17.72 27.28
CA ALA A 312 16.30 17.92 28.12
C ALA A 312 16.67 16.63 28.86
N ALA A 313 17.90 16.12 28.68
CA ALA A 313 18.35 14.88 29.34
C ALA A 313 18.59 15.08 30.84
N ARG A 314 18.83 16.31 31.29
CA ARG A 314 19.00 16.71 32.69
C ARG A 314 18.39 18.10 32.94
N PRO A 315 18.14 18.45 34.20
CA PRO A 315 17.70 19.82 34.50
C PRO A 315 18.81 20.84 34.26
N VAL A 316 18.40 22.09 34.02
CA VAL A 316 19.27 23.27 34.02
C VAL A 316 18.72 24.23 35.07
N GLU A 317 19.52 24.50 36.07
CA GLU A 317 19.15 25.43 37.15
C GLU A 317 19.29 26.89 36.67
N GLU A 318 18.57 27.78 37.32
CA GLU A 318 18.77 29.20 37.11
C GLU A 318 20.10 29.65 37.76
N PRO A 319 20.99 30.31 37.00
CA PRO A 319 22.25 30.77 37.58
C PRO A 319 21.99 31.79 38.69
N GLY A 320 22.56 31.55 39.86
CA GLY A 320 22.52 32.49 40.99
C GLY A 320 23.12 33.86 40.66
N PHE A 321 22.78 34.88 41.43
CA PHE A 321 23.27 36.25 41.21
C PHE A 321 24.80 36.35 41.16
N GLY A 322 25.51 35.65 42.07
CA GLY A 322 26.98 35.62 42.10
C GLY A 322 27.60 35.01 40.83
N HIS A 323 26.98 33.97 40.28
CA HIS A 323 27.44 33.32 39.03
C HIS A 323 27.21 34.23 37.81
N LYS A 324 26.06 34.93 37.77
CA LYS A 324 25.79 35.94 36.73
C LYS A 324 26.83 37.05 36.75
N LEU A 325 27.18 37.55 37.95
CA LEU A 325 28.19 38.62 38.11
C LEU A 325 29.57 38.19 37.70
N SER A 326 30.02 36.99 38.12
CA SER A 326 31.37 36.47 37.76
C SER A 326 31.49 36.20 36.26
N TRP A 327 30.44 35.74 35.61
CA TRP A 327 30.41 35.47 34.16
C TRP A 327 30.56 36.77 33.34
N TYR A 328 29.89 37.85 33.76
CA TYR A 328 30.00 39.16 33.10
C TYR A 328 31.35 39.82 33.40
N SER A 329 31.86 39.73 34.64
CA SER A 329 33.15 40.31 35.00
C SER A 329 34.35 39.62 34.35
N GLY A 330 34.31 38.28 34.17
CA GLY A 330 35.35 37.55 33.46
C GLY A 330 35.44 37.94 31.97
N ARG A 331 34.32 38.12 31.29
CA ARG A 331 34.33 38.54 29.90
C ARG A 331 34.75 39.97 29.64
N THR A 332 34.41 40.91 30.57
CA THR A 332 34.88 42.30 30.48
C THR A 332 36.39 42.40 30.68
N LEU A 333 36.98 41.56 31.54
CA LEU A 333 38.42 41.51 31.73
C LEU A 333 39.18 40.91 30.54
N ASP A 334 38.60 39.89 29.85
CA ASP A 334 39.20 39.33 28.65
C ASP A 334 39.10 40.28 27.43
N GLU A 335 37.97 40.99 27.28
CA GLU A 335 37.81 42.01 26.22
C GLU A 335 38.74 43.23 26.48
N ASP A 336 38.93 43.64 27.74
CA ASP A 336 39.83 44.71 28.11
C ASP A 336 41.32 44.30 28.00
N SER A 337 41.69 43.05 28.26
CA SER A 337 43.06 42.54 28.04
C SER A 337 43.41 42.49 26.55
N ASP A 338 42.46 42.04 25.69
CA ASP A 338 42.63 42.05 24.23
C ASP A 338 42.75 43.48 23.66
N LEU A 339 42.03 44.45 24.28
CA LEU A 339 42.11 45.87 23.91
C LEU A 339 43.45 46.47 24.36
N LEU A 340 43.93 46.12 25.53
CA LEU A 340 45.23 46.57 26.05
C LEU A 340 46.40 45.98 25.24
N GLU A 341 46.36 44.71 24.84
CA GLU A 341 47.36 44.11 23.94
C GLU A 341 47.35 44.77 22.56
N ARG A 342 46.20 45.13 22.01
CA ARG A 342 46.10 45.86 20.73
C ARG A 342 46.56 47.30 20.82
N VAL A 343 46.39 47.93 21.96
CA VAL A 343 46.83 49.35 22.17
C VAL A 343 48.28 49.43 22.51
N PHE A 344 48.83 48.51 23.29
CA PHE A 344 50.23 48.55 23.74
C PHE A 344 51.22 47.73 22.90
N GLY A 345 50.72 46.71 22.16
CA GLY A 345 51.52 45.91 21.22
C GLY A 345 51.93 46.64 19.93
N SER A 346 51.52 47.88 19.73
CA SER A 346 51.88 48.72 18.58
C SER A 346 52.92 49.84 18.95
N ILE A 347 53.51 49.81 20.16
CA ILE A 347 54.47 50.86 20.66
C ILE A 347 55.84 50.24 21.00
N LEU A 348 56.07 49.00 20.68
CA LEU A 348 57.44 48.41 20.67
C LEU A 348 57.63 47.81 19.26
#